data_a3a696363f47dbc669401f323b9c689d
#
_entry.id   a3a696363f47dbc669401f323b9c689d
#
_cell.length_a   1.000
_cell.length_b   1.000
_cell.length_c   1.000
_cell.angle_alpha   90.00
_cell.angle_beta   90.00
_cell.angle_gamma   90.00
#
_symmetry.space_group_name_H-M   'P 1'
#
loop_
_entity.id
_entity.type
_entity.pdbx_description
1 polymer ?
#
loop_
_entity_poly.entity_id
_entity_poly.type
_entity_poly.pdbx_seq_one_letter_code
_entity_poly.pdbx_strand_id
1 'polypeptide(L)'
;MKKILVILIFLPFAGFSQILPLNPQPKKIADKFFPDFDVDINTPAFNSDNYKRGFTNYEEMMTFLYELEKSNKALMNVSFIGESQKGKKIPLVTINNSKINSNEKIKFWIQGGLHGDEPASTEGVLLIIQKLLTDSKYSKYINSFHFEIVPMANIDGYERNYRNAINGLDLNRDQTKMRIPETKYLKR
;
A
#
# COMPACT_ATOMS: atom_id res chain seq x y z
N MET A 1 42.44 43.70 -21.07
CA MET A 1 41.32 43.29 -20.19
C MET A 1 40.96 41.84 -20.54
N LYS A 2 41.26 40.88 -19.69
CA LYS A 2 40.92 39.47 -19.88
C LYS A 2 39.45 39.26 -19.40
N LYS A 3 38.57 38.84 -20.35
CA LYS A 3 37.20 38.48 -20.00
C LYS A 3 37.21 37.06 -19.41
N ILE A 4 36.81 36.92 -18.16
CA ILE A 4 36.62 35.65 -17.47
C ILE A 4 35.22 35.15 -17.87
N LEU A 5 35.16 34.03 -18.59
CA LEU A 5 33.92 33.33 -18.91
C LEU A 5 33.59 32.42 -17.71
N VAL A 6 32.56 32.76 -16.93
CA VAL A 6 32.03 31.89 -15.87
C VAL A 6 31.04 30.92 -16.51
N ILE A 7 31.42 29.67 -16.65
CA ILE A 7 30.51 28.58 -17.08
C ILE A 7 29.80 28.07 -15.83
N LEU A 8 28.52 28.42 -15.65
CA LEU A 8 27.64 27.81 -14.67
C LEU A 8 27.24 26.42 -15.17
N ILE A 9 27.86 25.39 -14.59
CA ILE A 9 27.45 24.00 -14.83
C ILE A 9 26.20 23.75 -14.00
N PHE A 10 25.04 23.74 -14.63
CA PHE A 10 23.81 23.20 -14.04
C PHE A 10 23.95 21.66 -13.99
N LEU A 11 24.37 21.13 -12.85
CA LEU A 11 24.20 19.71 -12.55
C LEU A 11 22.71 19.48 -12.30
N PRO A 12 22.03 18.60 -13.04
CA PRO A 12 20.70 18.20 -12.68
C PRO A 12 20.79 17.50 -11.33
N PHE A 13 20.19 18.09 -10.31
CA PHE A 13 19.88 17.39 -9.08
C PHE A 13 18.87 16.29 -9.46
N ALA A 14 19.36 15.10 -9.75
CA ALA A 14 18.55 13.91 -9.72
C ALA A 14 18.12 13.76 -8.25
N GLY A 15 16.92 14.20 -7.96
CA GLY A 15 16.28 13.95 -6.67
C GLY A 15 16.09 12.45 -6.55
N PHE A 16 17.06 11.76 -5.95
CA PHE A 16 16.85 10.39 -5.50
C PHE A 16 15.72 10.46 -4.46
N SER A 17 14.56 9.93 -4.80
CA SER A 17 13.55 9.57 -3.81
C SER A 17 14.26 8.74 -2.76
N GLN A 18 14.41 9.27 -1.55
CA GLN A 18 14.99 8.51 -0.45
C GLN A 18 13.97 7.45 -0.08
N ILE A 19 14.20 6.23 -0.58
CA ILE A 19 13.51 5.05 -0.07
C ILE A 19 13.89 4.95 1.39
N LEU A 20 12.94 5.12 2.30
CA LEU A 20 13.18 4.95 3.73
C LEU A 20 13.60 3.49 3.97
N PRO A 21 14.76 3.26 4.57
CA PRO A 21 15.16 1.90 4.89
C PRO A 21 14.17 1.30 5.90
N LEU A 22 13.80 0.05 5.69
CA LEU A 22 13.15 -0.75 6.73
C LEU A 22 14.08 -0.75 7.95
N ASN A 23 13.59 -0.23 9.07
CA ASN A 23 14.30 -0.24 10.33
C ASN A 23 13.54 -1.15 11.32
N PRO A 24 13.78 -2.47 11.26
CA PRO A 24 13.12 -3.40 12.16
C PRO A 24 13.50 -3.07 13.59
N GLN A 25 12.55 -3.24 14.49
CA GLN A 25 12.80 -3.08 15.92
C GLN A 25 13.91 -4.06 16.38
N PRO A 26 14.81 -3.64 17.28
CA PRO A 26 15.80 -4.53 17.85
C PRO A 26 15.12 -5.79 18.39
N LYS A 27 15.73 -6.98 18.15
CA LYS A 27 15.17 -8.27 18.55
C LYS A 27 14.72 -8.28 20.01
N LYS A 28 15.49 -7.67 20.92
CA LYS A 28 15.15 -7.54 22.35
C LYS A 28 13.82 -6.84 22.60
N ILE A 29 13.46 -5.86 21.77
CA ILE A 29 12.19 -5.14 21.87
C ILE A 29 11.07 -6.01 21.28
N ALA A 30 11.31 -6.60 20.12
CA ALA A 30 10.35 -7.50 19.50
C ALA A 30 10.00 -8.68 20.41
N ASP A 31 10.99 -9.37 20.96
CA ASP A 31 10.79 -10.52 21.88
C ASP A 31 10.05 -10.13 23.17
N LYS A 32 10.26 -8.89 23.65
CA LYS A 32 9.59 -8.41 24.86
C LYS A 32 8.11 -8.12 24.68
N PHE A 33 7.75 -7.47 23.56
CA PHE A 33 6.40 -6.98 23.31
C PHE A 33 5.57 -7.89 22.40
N PHE A 34 6.23 -8.78 21.67
CA PHE A 34 5.63 -9.71 20.72
C PHE A 34 6.27 -11.10 20.83
N PRO A 35 6.20 -11.75 22.02
CA PRO A 35 6.93 -12.99 22.31
C PRO A 35 6.54 -14.16 21.38
N ASP A 36 5.29 -14.15 20.91
CA ASP A 36 4.76 -15.22 20.04
C ASP A 36 4.71 -14.79 18.57
N PHE A 37 5.53 -13.77 18.21
CA PHE A 37 5.53 -13.20 16.86
C PHE A 37 6.37 -14.05 15.90
N ASP A 38 5.83 -15.19 15.51
CA ASP A 38 6.28 -16.00 14.38
C ASP A 38 5.34 -15.77 13.20
N VAL A 39 5.40 -14.56 12.64
CA VAL A 39 4.60 -14.23 11.45
C VAL A 39 5.47 -14.41 10.23
N ASP A 40 5.16 -15.45 9.46
CA ASP A 40 5.67 -15.57 8.10
C ASP A 40 5.11 -14.41 7.25
N ILE A 41 5.95 -13.39 7.05
CA ILE A 41 5.63 -12.20 6.25
C ILE A 41 6.28 -12.38 4.89
N ASN A 42 5.48 -12.61 3.88
CA ASN A 42 5.94 -12.77 2.50
C ASN A 42 5.30 -11.68 1.60
N THR A 43 5.46 -10.41 2.00
CA THR A 43 5.14 -9.26 1.16
C THR A 43 6.40 -8.77 0.43
N PRO A 44 6.29 -7.96 -0.62
CA PRO A 44 7.46 -7.54 -1.41
C PRO A 44 8.60 -6.93 -0.59
N ALA A 45 8.30 -6.10 0.41
CA ALA A 45 9.32 -5.49 1.27
C ALA A 45 9.97 -6.47 2.23
N PHE A 46 9.26 -7.52 2.66
CA PHE A 46 9.72 -8.52 3.62
C PHE A 46 10.19 -9.82 2.98
N ASN A 47 10.14 -9.92 1.67
CA ASN A 47 10.79 -11.01 0.95
C ASN A 47 12.32 -10.93 1.20
N SER A 48 12.95 -12.08 1.43
CA SER A 48 14.35 -12.20 1.90
C SER A 48 15.35 -11.35 1.11
N ASP A 49 15.15 -11.20 -0.20
CA ASP A 49 16.04 -10.46 -1.09
C ASP A 49 15.79 -8.94 -1.08
N ASN A 50 14.61 -8.53 -0.64
CA ASN A 50 14.15 -7.14 -0.68
C ASN A 50 14.25 -6.41 0.66
N TYR A 51 14.43 -7.13 1.75
CA TYR A 51 14.45 -6.62 3.12
C TYR A 51 15.35 -5.38 3.33
N LYS A 52 16.42 -5.25 2.56
CA LYS A 52 17.36 -4.12 2.64
C LYS A 52 17.00 -2.94 1.76
N ARG A 53 16.01 -3.06 0.87
CA ARG A 53 15.68 -2.03 -0.12
C ARG A 53 14.68 -0.99 0.38
N GLY A 54 13.93 -1.30 1.43
CA GLY A 54 12.89 -0.43 1.99
C GLY A 54 11.48 -0.99 1.79
N PHE A 55 10.49 -0.13 1.92
CA PHE A 55 9.07 -0.48 1.81
C PHE A 55 8.65 -0.78 0.36
N THR A 56 7.58 -1.56 0.22
CA THR A 56 6.98 -1.94 -1.07
C THR A 56 6.61 -0.70 -1.88
N ASN A 57 7.15 -0.56 -3.10
CA ASN A 57 6.74 0.50 -4.02
C ASN A 57 5.45 0.13 -4.79
N TYR A 58 4.92 1.08 -5.57
CA TYR A 58 3.66 0.88 -6.30
C TYR A 58 3.72 -0.30 -7.29
N GLU A 59 4.79 -0.41 -8.07
CA GLU A 59 4.94 -1.46 -9.08
C GLU A 59 5.09 -2.85 -8.45
N GLU A 60 5.86 -2.94 -7.37
CA GLU A 60 6.01 -4.16 -6.57
C GLU A 60 4.66 -4.58 -5.95
N MET A 61 3.91 -3.63 -5.41
CA MET A 61 2.57 -3.87 -4.90
C MET A 61 1.64 -4.42 -5.99
N MET A 62 1.61 -3.80 -7.17
CA MET A 62 0.75 -4.23 -8.25
C MET A 62 1.12 -5.64 -8.75
N THR A 63 2.40 -5.93 -8.89
CA THR A 63 2.90 -7.26 -9.25
C THR A 63 2.45 -8.30 -8.22
N PHE A 64 2.65 -8.03 -6.95
CA PHE A 64 2.25 -8.91 -5.85
C PHE A 64 0.73 -9.18 -5.84
N LEU A 65 -0.08 -8.13 -6.04
CA LEU A 65 -1.54 -8.28 -6.08
C LEU A 65 -2.00 -9.14 -7.26
N TYR A 66 -1.41 -8.97 -8.44
CA TYR A 66 -1.75 -9.77 -9.61
C TYR A 66 -1.30 -11.24 -9.49
N GLU A 67 -0.17 -11.50 -8.85
CA GLU A 67 0.28 -12.87 -8.56
C GLU A 67 -0.66 -13.58 -7.58
N LEU A 68 -1.09 -12.88 -6.53
CA LEU A 68 -2.10 -13.41 -5.60
C LEU A 68 -3.44 -13.66 -6.29
N GLU A 69 -3.92 -12.71 -7.11
CA GLU A 69 -5.15 -12.88 -7.88
C GLU A 69 -5.07 -14.08 -8.81
N LYS A 70 -3.97 -14.22 -9.56
CA LYS A 70 -3.73 -15.35 -10.48
C LYS A 70 -3.84 -16.69 -9.78
N SER A 71 -3.32 -16.77 -8.56
CA SER A 71 -3.34 -17.99 -7.73
C SER A 71 -4.68 -18.22 -7.02
N ASN A 72 -5.51 -17.19 -6.87
CA ASN A 72 -6.74 -17.20 -6.08
C ASN A 72 -7.97 -16.67 -6.84
N LYS A 73 -8.08 -16.89 -8.15
CA LYS A 73 -9.12 -16.33 -9.03
C LYS A 73 -10.57 -16.54 -8.57
N ALA A 74 -10.83 -17.59 -7.81
CA ALA A 74 -12.17 -17.87 -7.29
C ALA A 74 -12.56 -16.99 -6.07
N LEU A 75 -11.58 -16.38 -5.43
CA LEU A 75 -11.75 -15.66 -4.16
C LEU A 75 -11.33 -14.18 -4.24
N MET A 76 -10.41 -13.82 -5.13
CA MET A 76 -9.82 -12.50 -5.23
C MET A 76 -10.01 -11.91 -6.62
N ASN A 77 -10.29 -10.60 -6.65
CA ASN A 77 -10.29 -9.80 -7.87
C ASN A 77 -9.60 -8.46 -7.62
N VAL A 78 -8.74 -8.05 -8.56
CA VAL A 78 -8.11 -6.73 -8.56
C VAL A 78 -8.81 -5.85 -9.59
N SER A 79 -9.35 -4.75 -9.13
CA SER A 79 -9.97 -3.69 -9.93
C SER A 79 -9.41 -2.33 -9.53
N PHE A 80 -9.99 -1.25 -10.04
CA PHE A 80 -9.52 0.10 -9.71
C PHE A 80 -10.71 0.98 -9.32
N ILE A 81 -10.54 1.77 -8.23
CA ILE A 81 -11.57 2.71 -7.80
C ILE A 81 -11.44 4.09 -8.45
N GLY A 82 -10.31 4.37 -9.08
CA GLY A 82 -10.03 5.64 -9.72
C GLY A 82 -8.55 5.81 -10.03
N GLU A 83 -8.15 7.05 -10.24
CA GLU A 83 -6.76 7.42 -10.55
C GLU A 83 -6.27 8.51 -9.60
N SER A 84 -4.99 8.45 -9.22
CA SER A 84 -4.33 9.51 -8.48
C SER A 84 -4.23 10.79 -9.33
N GLN A 85 -3.85 11.91 -8.72
CA GLN A 85 -3.68 13.17 -9.44
C GLN A 85 -2.60 13.11 -10.54
N LYS A 86 -1.66 12.14 -10.47
CA LYS A 86 -0.67 11.85 -11.51
C LYS A 86 -1.10 10.74 -12.49
N GLY A 87 -2.34 10.29 -12.42
CA GLY A 87 -2.89 9.28 -13.32
C GLY A 87 -2.51 7.83 -12.99
N LYS A 88 -1.98 7.55 -11.80
CA LYS A 88 -1.76 6.17 -11.36
C LYS A 88 -3.07 5.57 -10.89
N LYS A 89 -3.34 4.35 -11.33
CA LYS A 89 -4.58 3.64 -10.98
C LYS A 89 -4.56 3.18 -9.53
N ILE A 90 -5.62 3.53 -8.78
CA ILE A 90 -5.76 3.16 -7.36
C ILE A 90 -6.39 1.77 -7.29
N PRO A 91 -5.65 0.74 -6.83
CA PRO A 91 -6.17 -0.62 -6.80
C PRO A 91 -7.22 -0.81 -5.72
N LEU A 92 -8.26 -1.56 -6.08
CA LEU A 92 -9.25 -2.12 -5.18
C LEU A 92 -9.17 -3.63 -5.25
N VAL A 93 -8.81 -4.26 -4.15
CA VAL A 93 -8.80 -5.70 -3.98
C VAL A 93 -10.12 -6.12 -3.36
N THR A 94 -10.88 -6.97 -4.05
CA THR A 94 -12.06 -7.63 -3.49
C THR A 94 -11.70 -9.05 -3.12
N ILE A 95 -11.95 -9.46 -1.87
CA ILE A 95 -11.81 -10.85 -1.42
C ILE A 95 -13.16 -11.34 -0.94
N ASN A 96 -13.68 -12.35 -1.62
CA ASN A 96 -15.03 -12.89 -1.37
C ASN A 96 -15.17 -14.32 -1.88
N ASN A 97 -15.79 -15.20 -1.12
CA ASN A 97 -16.26 -16.50 -1.61
C ASN A 97 -17.66 -16.33 -2.23
N SER A 98 -17.73 -16.21 -3.55
CA SER A 98 -19.00 -16.02 -4.31
C SER A 98 -19.96 -17.20 -4.24
N LYS A 99 -19.50 -18.37 -3.80
CA LYS A 99 -20.36 -19.55 -3.59
C LYS A 99 -21.30 -19.38 -2.39
N ILE A 100 -21.01 -18.41 -1.52
CA ILE A 100 -21.82 -18.10 -0.35
C ILE A 100 -22.55 -16.79 -0.61
N ASN A 101 -23.85 -16.75 -0.28
CA ASN A 101 -24.71 -15.60 -0.52
C ASN A 101 -24.10 -14.31 0.09
N SER A 102 -23.91 -13.30 -0.73
CA SER A 102 -23.29 -12.02 -0.32
C SER A 102 -24.13 -11.24 0.69
N ASN A 103 -25.48 -11.45 0.70
CA ASN A 103 -26.37 -10.76 1.62
C ASN A 103 -26.25 -11.25 3.07
N GLU A 104 -25.59 -12.40 3.28
CA GLU A 104 -25.34 -12.98 4.60
C GLU A 104 -23.96 -12.58 5.14
N LYS A 105 -23.15 -11.85 4.35
CA LYS A 105 -21.80 -11.46 4.72
C LYS A 105 -21.72 -10.06 5.25
N ILE A 106 -20.90 -9.88 6.26
CA ILE A 106 -20.50 -8.56 6.73
C ILE A 106 -19.50 -7.97 5.73
N LYS A 107 -19.74 -6.73 5.30
CA LYS A 107 -18.85 -6.00 4.40
C LYS A 107 -17.78 -5.27 5.21
N PHE A 108 -16.53 -5.49 4.84
CA PHE A 108 -15.37 -4.81 5.41
C PHE A 108 -14.71 -3.92 4.37
N TRP A 109 -14.52 -2.65 4.72
CA TRP A 109 -13.67 -1.73 4.01
C TRP A 109 -12.36 -1.55 4.77
N ILE A 110 -11.23 -1.78 4.09
CA ILE A 110 -9.89 -1.62 4.66
C ILE A 110 -9.08 -0.73 3.73
N GLN A 111 -8.39 0.25 4.27
CA GLN A 111 -7.49 1.09 3.48
C GLN A 111 -6.15 1.30 4.17
N GLY A 112 -5.06 1.27 3.40
CA GLY A 112 -3.71 1.64 3.79
C GLY A 112 -3.20 2.82 2.98
N GLY A 113 -2.04 3.35 3.36
CA GLY A 113 -1.35 4.40 2.62
C GLY A 113 -2.15 5.69 2.47
N LEU A 114 -2.94 6.08 3.46
CA LEU A 114 -3.70 7.35 3.46
C LEU A 114 -2.74 8.54 3.52
N HIS A 115 -1.69 8.43 4.32
CA HIS A 115 -0.56 9.36 4.33
C HIS A 115 0.65 8.68 3.66
N GLY A 116 1.30 9.39 2.75
CA GLY A 116 2.36 8.80 1.95
C GLY A 116 3.67 8.55 2.72
N ASP A 117 3.86 9.21 3.85
CA ASP A 117 5.00 9.03 4.76
C ASP A 117 4.77 7.95 5.83
N GLU A 118 3.66 7.21 5.74
CA GLU A 118 3.29 6.13 6.68
C GLU A 118 3.22 4.76 5.95
N PRO A 119 4.33 4.26 5.39
CA PRO A 119 4.31 3.07 4.52
C PRO A 119 3.95 1.78 5.25
N ALA A 120 4.13 1.71 6.57
CA ALA A 120 3.79 0.53 7.37
C ALA A 120 2.30 0.14 7.26
N SER A 121 1.41 1.10 7.01
CA SER A 121 -0.01 0.84 6.80
C SER A 121 -0.27 0.05 5.51
N THR A 122 0.45 0.35 4.43
CA THR A 122 0.41 -0.43 3.18
C THR A 122 0.94 -1.84 3.40
N GLU A 123 2.08 -2.01 4.08
CA GLU A 123 2.64 -3.33 4.38
C GLU A 123 1.67 -4.19 5.21
N GLY A 124 1.05 -3.61 6.24
CA GLY A 124 0.06 -4.30 7.06
C GLY A 124 -1.16 -4.75 6.25
N VAL A 125 -1.62 -3.94 5.31
CA VAL A 125 -2.74 -4.28 4.43
C VAL A 125 -2.36 -5.38 3.44
N LEU A 126 -1.17 -5.34 2.85
CA LEU A 126 -0.67 -6.41 1.97
C LEU A 126 -0.55 -7.74 2.73
N LEU A 127 -0.07 -7.71 3.97
CA LEU A 127 -0.02 -8.90 4.83
C LEU A 127 -1.43 -9.47 5.10
N ILE A 128 -2.42 -8.62 5.39
CA ILE A 128 -3.82 -9.06 5.58
C ILE A 128 -4.32 -9.76 4.32
N ILE A 129 -4.13 -9.18 3.13
CA ILE A 129 -4.52 -9.78 1.86
C ILE A 129 -3.88 -11.16 1.69
N GLN A 130 -2.56 -11.24 1.89
CA GLN A 130 -1.83 -12.50 1.79
C GLN A 130 -2.38 -13.54 2.75
N LYS A 131 -2.49 -13.21 4.03
CA LYS A 131 -2.92 -14.17 5.07
C LYS A 131 -4.35 -14.66 4.87
N LEU A 132 -5.25 -13.80 4.42
CA LEU A 132 -6.62 -14.24 4.07
C LEU A 132 -6.63 -15.30 2.97
N LEU A 133 -5.72 -15.23 2.01
CA LEU A 133 -5.70 -16.10 0.84
C LEU A 133 -4.84 -17.35 1.00
N THR A 134 -3.79 -17.29 1.84
CA THR A 134 -2.77 -18.36 1.90
C THR A 134 -2.70 -19.10 3.22
N ASP A 135 -3.28 -18.54 4.30
CA ASP A 135 -3.21 -19.14 5.64
C ASP A 135 -4.57 -19.67 6.07
N SER A 136 -4.67 -20.99 6.31
CA SER A 136 -5.91 -21.67 6.69
C SER A 136 -6.54 -21.13 7.99
N LYS A 137 -5.72 -20.56 8.89
CA LYS A 137 -6.19 -19.93 10.13
C LYS A 137 -7.09 -18.73 9.83
N TYR A 138 -6.82 -17.98 8.75
CA TYR A 138 -7.52 -16.75 8.39
C TYR A 138 -8.48 -16.92 7.22
N SER A 139 -8.24 -17.86 6.30
CA SER A 139 -9.07 -18.07 5.09
C SER A 139 -10.55 -18.40 5.41
N LYS A 140 -10.83 -18.95 6.59
CA LYS A 140 -12.20 -19.18 7.07
C LYS A 140 -13.05 -17.91 7.12
N TYR A 141 -12.43 -16.74 7.31
CA TYR A 141 -13.14 -15.47 7.39
C TYR A 141 -13.75 -15.03 6.05
N ILE A 142 -13.21 -15.50 4.92
CA ILE A 142 -13.75 -15.21 3.58
C ILE A 142 -15.20 -15.74 3.40
N ASN A 143 -15.57 -16.74 4.19
CA ASN A 143 -16.92 -17.29 4.16
C ASN A 143 -17.96 -16.38 4.86
N SER A 144 -17.55 -15.65 5.88
CA SER A 144 -18.42 -14.77 6.68
C SER A 144 -18.32 -13.30 6.29
N PHE A 145 -17.24 -12.91 5.61
CA PHE A 145 -16.94 -11.53 5.29
C PHE A 145 -16.71 -11.34 3.79
N HIS A 146 -17.09 -10.15 3.33
CA HIS A 146 -16.74 -9.61 2.02
C HIS A 146 -15.78 -8.43 2.25
N PHE A 147 -14.56 -8.54 1.77
CA PHE A 147 -13.54 -7.53 1.93
C PHE A 147 -13.40 -6.68 0.67
N GLU A 148 -13.40 -5.36 0.85
CA GLU A 148 -12.98 -4.37 -0.16
C GLU A 148 -11.77 -3.63 0.42
N ILE A 149 -10.62 -3.72 -0.25
CA ILE A 149 -9.34 -3.33 0.31
C ILE A 149 -8.60 -2.41 -0.66
N VAL A 150 -8.21 -1.22 -0.19
CA VAL A 150 -7.35 -0.28 -0.92
C VAL A 150 -5.97 -0.24 -0.23
N PRO A 151 -4.95 -0.93 -0.76
CA PRO A 151 -3.67 -1.07 -0.06
C PRO A 151 -2.85 0.22 -0.02
N MET A 152 -3.00 1.11 -1.01
CA MET A 152 -2.24 2.36 -1.12
C MET A 152 -3.15 3.45 -1.67
N ALA A 153 -3.75 4.24 -0.77
CA ALA A 153 -4.74 5.25 -1.14
C ALA A 153 -4.10 6.53 -1.74
N ASN A 154 -3.01 7.01 -1.16
CA ASN A 154 -2.27 8.20 -1.59
C ASN A 154 -0.98 7.81 -2.30
N ILE A 155 -1.10 7.25 -3.51
CA ILE A 155 0.04 6.74 -4.29
C ILE A 155 1.07 7.84 -4.55
N ASP A 156 0.63 9.02 -4.98
CA ASP A 156 1.52 10.13 -5.34
C ASP A 156 2.29 10.68 -4.13
N GLY A 157 1.66 10.70 -2.96
CA GLY A 157 2.32 11.06 -1.70
C GLY A 157 3.28 9.97 -1.25
N TYR A 158 2.89 8.70 -1.38
CA TYR A 158 3.69 7.55 -1.00
C TYR A 158 5.03 7.50 -1.75
N GLU A 159 5.00 7.66 -3.08
CA GLU A 159 6.21 7.67 -3.90
C GLU A 159 7.16 8.83 -3.61
N ARG A 160 6.65 9.89 -3.01
CA ARG A 160 7.43 11.07 -2.61
C ARG A 160 7.81 11.05 -1.15
N ASN A 161 7.42 10.02 -0.40
CA ASN A 161 7.53 10.00 1.05
C ASN A 161 6.97 11.28 1.68
N TYR A 162 5.79 11.68 1.26
CA TYR A 162 5.13 12.91 1.66
C TYR A 162 3.71 12.66 2.17
N ARG A 163 3.39 13.19 3.33
CA ARG A 163 2.13 12.96 4.03
C ARG A 163 0.90 13.25 3.16
N ASN A 164 0.89 14.42 2.56
CA ASN A 164 -0.29 14.94 1.87
C ASN A 164 -0.39 14.45 0.42
N ALA A 165 -1.53 14.67 -0.20
CA ALA A 165 -1.71 14.54 -1.64
C ALA A 165 -0.80 15.51 -2.40
N ILE A 166 -0.66 15.33 -3.72
CA ILE A 166 0.26 16.14 -4.53
C ILE A 166 -0.06 17.63 -4.51
N ASN A 167 -1.33 17.99 -4.32
CA ASN A 167 -1.78 19.38 -4.18
C ASN A 167 -1.58 19.96 -2.77
N GLY A 168 -0.90 19.26 -1.87
CA GLY A 168 -0.60 19.69 -0.52
C GLY A 168 -1.71 19.50 0.51
N LEU A 169 -2.86 18.93 0.12
CA LEU A 169 -3.97 18.70 1.03
C LEU A 169 -3.85 17.34 1.73
N ASP A 170 -4.19 17.29 3.00
CA ASP A 170 -4.26 16.06 3.79
C ASP A 170 -5.55 15.29 3.49
N LEU A 171 -5.43 14.04 2.99
CA LEU A 171 -6.58 13.19 2.69
C LEU A 171 -7.47 12.97 3.92
N ASN A 172 -6.86 12.85 5.09
CA ASN A 172 -7.58 12.64 6.35
C ASN A 172 -8.33 13.90 6.84
N ARG A 173 -8.13 15.04 6.21
CA ARG A 173 -8.85 16.30 6.47
C ARG A 173 -9.83 16.66 5.35
N ASP A 174 -9.84 15.88 4.27
CA ASP A 174 -10.67 16.16 3.09
C ASP A 174 -11.93 15.29 2.98
N GLN A 175 -12.19 14.43 3.96
CA GLN A 175 -13.32 13.48 3.96
C GLN A 175 -14.71 14.12 3.80
N THR A 176 -14.86 15.38 4.20
CA THR A 176 -16.12 16.13 4.07
C THR A 176 -16.16 16.98 2.80
N LYS A 177 -15.07 17.65 2.48
CA LYS A 177 -15.00 18.59 1.34
C LYS A 177 -14.72 17.89 0.01
N MET A 178 -14.05 16.73 0.04
CA MET A 178 -13.73 15.90 -1.12
C MET A 178 -13.12 16.68 -2.30
N ARG A 179 -12.15 17.54 -2.00
CA ARG A 179 -11.42 18.33 -3.01
C ARG A 179 -10.32 17.52 -3.70
N ILE A 180 -9.89 16.42 -3.06
CA ILE A 180 -8.87 15.52 -3.54
C ILE A 180 -9.57 14.38 -4.31
N PRO A 181 -9.18 14.04 -5.56
CA PRO A 181 -9.79 12.95 -6.31
C PRO A 181 -9.79 11.62 -5.55
N GLU A 182 -8.67 11.28 -4.93
CA GLU A 182 -8.50 10.06 -4.13
C GLU A 182 -9.54 9.98 -3.01
N THR A 183 -9.80 11.09 -2.32
CA THR A 183 -10.81 11.13 -1.25
C THR A 183 -12.21 10.84 -1.77
N LYS A 184 -12.56 11.30 -2.99
CA LYS A 184 -13.87 11.01 -3.61
C LYS A 184 -14.04 9.51 -3.88
N TYR A 185 -12.99 8.84 -4.33
CA TYR A 185 -13.05 7.41 -4.62
C TYR A 185 -13.10 6.55 -3.35
N LEU A 186 -12.47 7.00 -2.26
CA LEU A 186 -12.48 6.29 -0.98
C LEU A 186 -13.81 6.37 -0.25
N LYS A 187 -14.66 7.34 -0.60
CA LYS A 187 -15.99 7.52 -0.01
C LYS A 187 -17.04 6.76 -0.82
N ARG A 188 -17.28 5.52 -0.45
CA ARG A 188 -18.36 4.67 -1.02
C ARG A 188 -19.52 4.49 -0.07
#